data_dc7a564e77a97a1364402afa89ec19e5
#
_entry.id   dc7a564e77a97a1364402afa89ec19e5
#
_cell.length_a   1.000
_cell.length_b   1.000
_cell.length_c   1.000
_cell.angle_alpha   90.00
_cell.angle_beta   90.00
_cell.angle_gamma   90.00
#
_symmetry.space_group_name_H-M   'P 1'
#
loop_
_entity.id
_entity.type
_entity.pdbx_description
1 polymer ?
#
loop_
_entity_poly.entity_id
_entity_poly.type
_entity_poly.pdbx_seq_one_letter_code
_entity_poly.pdbx_strand_id
1 'polypeptide(L)'
;EQPLMRQVLARMALRLEGHTALLFRLARAWESRSNEGELIYSRLLTPAAKYSICRQGMPFIAEAMEVLGGIGYCEESELPRLYREMPVNSIWEGSGNIMCLDVLRSLHKLPGALEMLQFELQPVRGQNRLFDHAWRQWQQRARQPSEEMGRLLTQQLFDLCCAAQLLQHASPQVADAWCHLTLDHRGESLLSAEVCELLLNRAIGG
;
A
#
# COMPACT_ATOMS: atom_id res chain seq x y z
N GLU A 1 16.77 -6.27 20.53
CA GLU A 1 16.64 -4.97 21.22
C GLU A 1 17.50 -3.86 20.60
N GLN A 2 18.09 -4.08 19.43
CA GLN A 2 18.93 -3.10 18.76
C GLN A 2 18.04 -2.07 18.04
N PRO A 3 18.27 -0.74 18.25
CA PRO A 3 17.39 0.29 17.69
C PRO A 3 17.26 0.25 16.16
N LEU A 4 18.33 -0.06 15.45
CA LEU A 4 18.30 -0.18 13.98
C LEU A 4 17.41 -1.34 13.52
N MET A 5 17.52 -2.52 14.14
CA MET A 5 16.67 -3.67 13.85
C MET A 5 15.19 -3.37 14.16
N ARG A 6 14.91 -2.65 15.25
CA ARG A 6 13.54 -2.21 15.57
C ARG A 6 12.95 -1.31 14.49
N GLN A 7 13.74 -0.42 13.87
CA GLN A 7 13.31 0.40 12.74
C GLN A 7 12.94 -0.47 11.54
N VAL A 8 13.76 -1.44 11.19
CA VAL A 8 13.51 -2.35 10.06
C VAL A 8 12.22 -3.14 10.29
N LEU A 9 12.11 -3.83 11.41
CA LEU A 9 10.94 -4.65 11.72
C LEU A 9 9.65 -3.83 11.85
N ALA A 10 9.72 -2.64 12.46
CA ALA A 10 8.56 -1.76 12.58
C ALA A 10 8.07 -1.26 11.21
N ARG A 11 8.98 -0.93 10.28
CA ARG A 11 8.63 -0.56 8.90
C ARG A 11 8.00 -1.71 8.14
N MET A 12 8.51 -2.93 8.33
CA MET A 12 7.92 -4.14 7.74
C MET A 12 6.51 -4.38 8.29
N ALA A 13 6.33 -4.30 9.60
CA ALA A 13 5.03 -4.45 10.27
C ALA A 13 4.02 -3.40 9.78
N LEU A 14 4.42 -2.12 9.71
CA LEU A 14 3.57 -1.04 9.23
C LEU A 14 3.13 -1.26 7.78
N ARG A 15 4.05 -1.70 6.92
CA ARG A 15 3.72 -2.01 5.52
C ARG A 15 2.72 -3.14 5.41
N LEU A 16 2.92 -4.21 6.17
CA LEU A 16 2.01 -5.34 6.20
C LEU A 16 0.62 -4.92 6.70
N GLU A 17 0.55 -4.11 7.75
CA GLU A 17 -0.71 -3.63 8.31
C GLU A 17 -1.50 -2.77 7.28
N GLY A 18 -0.84 -1.82 6.62
CA GLY A 18 -1.48 -0.99 5.60
C GLY A 18 -1.98 -1.78 4.39
N HIS A 19 -1.17 -2.73 3.90
CA HIS A 19 -1.56 -3.61 2.79
C HIS A 19 -2.74 -4.50 3.18
N THR A 20 -2.71 -5.10 4.37
CA THR A 20 -3.77 -5.97 4.87
C THR A 20 -5.08 -5.21 5.04
N ALA A 21 -5.05 -4.01 5.62
CA ALA A 21 -6.23 -3.17 5.79
C ALA A 21 -6.90 -2.86 4.44
N LEU A 22 -6.12 -2.48 3.42
CA LEU A 22 -6.64 -2.24 2.09
C LEU A 22 -7.18 -3.52 1.42
N LEU A 23 -6.49 -4.66 1.58
CA LEU A 23 -6.97 -5.92 1.00
C LEU A 23 -8.33 -6.35 1.58
N PHE A 24 -8.56 -6.19 2.88
CA PHE A 24 -9.87 -6.46 3.48
C PHE A 24 -10.94 -5.48 2.99
N ARG A 25 -10.60 -4.19 2.84
CA ARG A 25 -11.52 -3.22 2.22
C ARG A 25 -11.87 -3.62 0.77
N LEU A 26 -10.88 -4.07 0.01
CA LEU A 26 -11.07 -4.52 -1.36
C LEU A 26 -11.90 -5.82 -1.43
N ALA A 27 -11.67 -6.78 -0.54
CA ALA A 27 -12.47 -7.99 -0.44
C ALA A 27 -13.95 -7.67 -0.20
N ARG A 28 -14.25 -6.75 0.72
CA ARG A 28 -15.60 -6.25 0.96
C ARG A 28 -16.23 -5.64 -0.31
N ALA A 29 -15.45 -4.87 -1.07
CA ALA A 29 -15.94 -4.30 -2.33
C ALA A 29 -16.29 -5.40 -3.35
N TRP A 30 -15.50 -6.47 -3.40
CA TRP A 30 -15.76 -7.63 -4.27
C TRP A 30 -17.04 -8.38 -3.89
N GLU A 31 -17.35 -8.52 -2.61
CA GLU A 31 -18.60 -9.13 -2.12
C GLU A 31 -19.81 -8.26 -2.46
N SER A 32 -19.66 -6.94 -2.45
CA SER A 32 -20.74 -5.96 -2.59
C SER A 32 -20.87 -5.36 -3.99
N ARG A 33 -20.36 -6.00 -5.05
CA ARG A 33 -20.34 -5.47 -6.44
C ARG A 33 -21.70 -5.22 -7.08
N SER A 34 -22.80 -5.61 -6.45
CA SER A 34 -24.15 -5.16 -6.84
C SER A 34 -24.38 -3.66 -6.59
N ASN A 35 -23.57 -3.06 -5.70
CA ASN A 35 -23.51 -1.61 -5.50
C ASN A 35 -22.54 -1.01 -6.52
N GLU A 36 -22.96 0.03 -7.24
CA GLU A 36 -22.17 0.65 -8.31
C GLU A 36 -20.84 1.25 -7.79
N GLY A 37 -20.85 1.89 -6.63
CA GLY A 37 -19.64 2.45 -6.01
C GLY A 37 -18.62 1.36 -5.66
N GLU A 38 -19.07 0.24 -5.10
CA GLU A 38 -18.21 -0.90 -4.76
C GLU A 38 -17.68 -1.61 -6.02
N LEU A 39 -18.49 -1.67 -7.07
CA LEU A 39 -18.04 -2.17 -8.37
C LEU A 39 -16.92 -1.29 -8.93
N ILE A 40 -17.10 0.02 -8.95
CA ILE A 40 -16.07 0.98 -9.41
C ILE A 40 -14.81 0.86 -8.55
N TYR A 41 -14.96 0.83 -7.21
CA TYR A 41 -13.84 0.67 -6.28
C TYR A 41 -13.05 -0.62 -6.58
N SER A 42 -13.72 -1.76 -6.68
CA SER A 42 -13.07 -3.04 -6.97
C SER A 42 -12.35 -3.05 -8.32
N ARG A 43 -12.94 -2.47 -9.35
CA ARG A 43 -12.33 -2.37 -10.69
C ARG A 43 -11.09 -1.50 -10.71
N LEU A 44 -11.05 -0.44 -9.92
CA LEU A 44 -9.94 0.50 -9.86
C LEU A 44 -8.81 -0.01 -8.95
N LEU A 45 -9.17 -0.51 -7.77
CA LEU A 45 -8.18 -0.85 -6.73
C LEU A 45 -7.60 -2.26 -6.89
N THR A 46 -8.25 -3.21 -7.56
CA THR A 46 -7.67 -4.55 -7.80
C THR A 46 -6.36 -4.48 -8.57
N PRO A 47 -6.27 -3.81 -9.74
CA PRO A 47 -5.00 -3.71 -10.45
C PRO A 47 -3.97 -2.86 -9.70
N ALA A 48 -4.39 -1.83 -8.96
CA ALA A 48 -3.49 -1.02 -8.14
C ALA A 48 -2.87 -1.83 -6.99
N ALA A 49 -3.66 -2.62 -6.28
CA ALA A 49 -3.19 -3.50 -5.21
C ALA A 49 -2.26 -4.60 -5.77
N LYS A 50 -2.66 -5.25 -6.87
CA LYS A 50 -1.83 -6.27 -7.53
C LYS A 50 -0.47 -5.71 -7.93
N TYR A 51 -0.44 -4.55 -8.59
CA TYR A 51 0.81 -3.89 -8.98
C TYR A 51 1.70 -3.58 -7.76
N SER A 52 1.14 -2.89 -6.77
CA SER A 52 1.92 -2.35 -5.66
C SER A 52 2.42 -3.44 -4.73
N ILE A 53 1.59 -4.40 -4.35
CA ILE A 53 1.94 -5.48 -3.42
C ILE A 53 2.94 -6.43 -4.07
N CYS A 54 2.69 -6.90 -5.30
CA CYS A 54 3.59 -7.84 -5.95
C CYS A 54 4.97 -7.21 -6.24
N ARG A 55 5.00 -5.92 -6.62
CA ARG A 55 6.25 -5.22 -6.86
C ARG A 55 7.06 -5.00 -5.58
N GLN A 56 6.39 -4.73 -4.46
CA GLN A 56 7.04 -4.51 -3.17
C GLN A 56 7.42 -5.82 -2.46
N GLY A 57 6.86 -6.94 -2.87
CA GLY A 57 7.09 -8.24 -2.23
C GLY A 57 8.53 -8.72 -2.32
N MET A 58 9.21 -8.54 -3.47
CA MET A 58 10.62 -8.91 -3.62
C MET A 58 11.54 -8.22 -2.61
N PRO A 59 11.59 -6.87 -2.55
CA PRO A 59 12.42 -6.19 -1.55
C PRO A 59 11.97 -6.48 -0.12
N PHE A 60 10.69 -6.73 0.13
CA PHE A 60 10.20 -7.09 1.45
C PHE A 60 10.75 -8.45 1.91
N ILE A 61 10.75 -9.47 1.04
CA ILE A 61 11.30 -10.79 1.37
C ILE A 61 12.82 -10.73 1.49
N ALA A 62 13.51 -9.96 0.64
CA ALA A 62 14.95 -9.73 0.76
C ALA A 62 15.31 -9.15 2.12
N GLU A 63 14.60 -8.12 2.58
CA GLU A 63 14.77 -7.55 3.92
C GLU A 63 14.53 -8.57 5.03
N ALA A 64 13.50 -9.42 4.90
CA ALA A 64 13.24 -10.49 5.86
C ALA A 64 14.38 -11.51 5.93
N MET A 65 15.03 -11.83 4.79
CA MET A 65 16.21 -12.69 4.75
C MET A 65 17.40 -12.02 5.46
N GLU A 66 17.62 -10.73 5.24
CA GLU A 66 18.68 -9.97 5.92
C GLU A 66 18.47 -9.91 7.44
N VAL A 67 17.22 -9.75 7.90
CA VAL A 67 16.86 -9.77 9.33
C VAL A 67 17.29 -11.08 10.00
N LEU A 68 17.17 -12.21 9.31
CA LEU A 68 17.58 -13.53 9.84
C LEU A 68 19.08 -13.82 9.64
N GLY A 69 19.79 -12.99 8.87
CA GLY A 69 21.19 -13.21 8.53
C GLY A 69 21.38 -14.48 7.67
N GLY A 70 22.50 -15.20 7.86
CA GLY A 70 22.85 -16.36 7.04
C GLY A 70 21.76 -17.44 6.97
N ILE A 71 21.03 -17.65 8.05
CA ILE A 71 19.95 -18.66 8.09
C ILE A 71 18.76 -18.26 7.19
N GLY A 72 18.54 -16.96 7.00
CA GLY A 72 17.51 -16.46 6.07
C GLY A 72 17.80 -16.78 4.61
N TYR A 73 19.07 -17.04 4.27
CA TYR A 73 19.51 -17.43 2.92
C TYR A 73 19.54 -18.94 2.71
N CYS A 74 19.67 -19.72 3.79
CA CYS A 74 19.78 -21.19 3.73
C CYS A 74 18.41 -21.84 3.51
N GLU A 75 18.40 -22.98 2.81
CA GLU A 75 17.17 -23.71 2.42
C GLU A 75 16.41 -24.32 3.62
N GLU A 76 16.98 -24.29 4.82
CA GLU A 76 16.31 -24.65 6.07
C GLU A 76 15.21 -23.67 6.48
N SER A 77 15.24 -22.44 5.92
CA SER A 77 14.17 -21.45 6.07
C SER A 77 13.27 -21.44 4.83
N GLU A 78 12.04 -20.93 4.99
CA GLU A 78 11.11 -20.79 3.87
C GLU A 78 11.42 -19.56 2.98
N LEU A 79 12.20 -18.59 3.47
CA LEU A 79 12.43 -17.32 2.79
C LEU A 79 13.12 -17.44 1.43
N PRO A 80 14.13 -18.30 1.21
CA PRO A 80 14.75 -18.47 -0.11
C PRO A 80 13.75 -18.96 -1.16
N ARG A 81 12.83 -19.84 -0.79
CA ARG A 81 11.76 -20.31 -1.68
C ARG A 81 10.80 -19.18 -2.00
N LEU A 82 10.34 -18.44 -1.00
CA LEU A 82 9.44 -17.27 -1.19
C LEU A 82 10.10 -16.19 -2.05
N TYR A 83 11.40 -15.95 -1.87
CA TYR A 83 12.14 -14.98 -2.67
C TYR A 83 12.18 -15.39 -4.16
N ARG A 84 12.43 -16.67 -4.46
CA ARG A 84 12.42 -17.18 -5.84
C ARG A 84 11.05 -17.20 -6.47
N GLU A 85 10.00 -17.39 -5.68
CA GLU A 85 8.62 -17.44 -6.14
C GLU A 85 8.04 -16.03 -6.37
N MET A 86 8.43 -15.04 -5.57
CA MET A 86 7.83 -13.71 -5.60
C MET A 86 7.83 -13.01 -6.96
N PRO A 87 8.87 -13.09 -7.81
CA PRO A 87 8.89 -12.45 -9.12
C PRO A 87 7.72 -12.83 -10.03
N VAL A 88 7.28 -14.11 -10.01
CA VAL A 88 6.18 -14.57 -10.86
C VAL A 88 4.88 -13.82 -10.55
N ASN A 89 4.67 -13.43 -9.30
CA ASN A 89 3.48 -12.67 -8.88
C ASN A 89 3.40 -11.27 -9.53
N SER A 90 4.53 -10.72 -9.96
CA SER A 90 4.56 -9.45 -10.72
C SER A 90 4.40 -9.64 -12.23
N ILE A 91 4.37 -10.89 -12.72
CA ILE A 91 4.39 -11.23 -14.16
C ILE A 91 3.04 -11.80 -14.59
N TRP A 92 2.60 -12.88 -13.95
CA TRP A 92 1.39 -13.60 -14.35
C TRP A 92 0.11 -12.81 -14.04
N GLU A 93 -1.02 -13.16 -14.67
CA GLU A 93 -2.31 -12.47 -14.50
C GLU A 93 -2.26 -10.96 -14.80
N GLY A 94 -1.27 -10.56 -15.61
CA GLY A 94 -1.00 -9.17 -15.98
C GLY A 94 0.25 -8.60 -15.31
N SER A 95 1.23 -8.25 -16.11
CA SER A 95 2.48 -7.64 -15.63
C SER A 95 2.25 -6.23 -15.08
N GLY A 96 3.24 -5.70 -14.36
CA GLY A 96 3.13 -4.40 -13.69
C GLY A 96 2.65 -3.26 -14.59
N ASN A 97 3.14 -3.15 -15.83
CA ASN A 97 2.67 -2.12 -16.76
C ASN A 97 1.21 -2.33 -17.16
N ILE A 98 0.79 -3.60 -17.39
CA ILE A 98 -0.60 -3.91 -17.74
C ILE A 98 -1.54 -3.50 -16.60
N MET A 99 -1.16 -3.75 -15.35
CA MET A 99 -1.94 -3.32 -14.18
C MET A 99 -2.05 -1.79 -14.11
N CYS A 100 -0.95 -1.07 -14.35
CA CYS A 100 -0.98 0.40 -14.36
C CYS A 100 -1.85 0.96 -15.50
N LEU A 101 -1.77 0.37 -16.68
CA LEU A 101 -2.63 0.74 -17.82
C LEU A 101 -4.10 0.44 -17.54
N ASP A 102 -4.41 -0.62 -16.80
CA ASP A 102 -5.79 -0.94 -16.41
C ASP A 102 -6.35 0.08 -15.40
N VAL A 103 -5.52 0.56 -14.45
CA VAL A 103 -5.89 1.69 -13.58
C VAL A 103 -6.20 2.94 -14.39
N LEU A 104 -5.31 3.34 -15.31
CA LEU A 104 -5.53 4.52 -16.17
C LEU A 104 -6.80 4.38 -17.02
N ARG A 105 -7.00 3.19 -17.60
CA ARG A 105 -8.20 2.88 -18.37
C ARG A 105 -9.46 2.96 -17.52
N SER A 106 -9.41 2.48 -16.29
CA SER A 106 -10.53 2.54 -15.34
C SER A 106 -10.86 3.99 -14.96
N LEU A 107 -9.85 4.81 -14.69
CA LEU A 107 -10.02 6.26 -14.42
C LEU A 107 -10.67 7.00 -15.61
N HIS A 108 -10.34 6.60 -16.84
CA HIS A 108 -10.84 7.25 -18.04
C HIS A 108 -12.23 6.74 -18.47
N LYS A 109 -12.50 5.43 -18.32
CA LYS A 109 -13.70 4.78 -18.88
C LYS A 109 -14.83 4.56 -17.89
N LEU A 110 -14.56 4.59 -16.58
CA LEU A 110 -15.60 4.39 -15.57
C LEU A 110 -16.17 5.76 -15.16
N PRO A 111 -17.41 6.07 -15.55
CA PRO A 111 -18.09 7.26 -15.05
C PRO A 111 -18.15 7.22 -13.53
N GLY A 112 -17.88 8.34 -12.86
CA GLY A 112 -17.92 8.42 -11.41
C GLY A 112 -16.70 7.86 -10.67
N ALA A 113 -15.61 7.42 -11.36
CA ALA A 113 -14.44 6.86 -10.69
C ALA A 113 -13.76 7.85 -9.74
N LEU A 114 -13.60 9.11 -10.14
CA LEU A 114 -13.02 10.15 -9.29
C LEU A 114 -13.96 10.55 -8.16
N GLU A 115 -15.25 10.65 -8.44
CA GLU A 115 -16.30 10.96 -7.45
C GLU A 115 -16.40 9.86 -6.40
N MET A 116 -16.33 8.59 -6.81
CA MET A 116 -16.31 7.45 -5.89
C MET A 116 -15.09 7.52 -4.98
N LEU A 117 -13.88 7.78 -5.51
CA LEU A 117 -12.68 7.95 -4.68
C LEU A 117 -12.81 9.16 -3.74
N GLN A 118 -13.38 10.28 -4.18
CA GLN A 118 -13.65 11.42 -3.32
C GLN A 118 -14.57 11.06 -2.16
N PHE A 119 -15.62 10.31 -2.44
CA PHE A 119 -16.57 9.84 -1.42
C PHE A 119 -15.88 8.87 -0.43
N GLU A 120 -15.12 7.89 -0.95
CA GLU A 120 -14.40 6.91 -0.12
C GLU A 120 -13.39 7.57 0.83
N LEU A 121 -12.67 8.59 0.35
CA LEU A 121 -11.62 9.27 1.10
C LEU A 121 -12.13 10.46 1.94
N GLN A 122 -13.40 10.85 1.78
CA GLN A 122 -13.98 11.98 2.52
C GLN A 122 -13.89 11.85 4.05
N PRO A 123 -14.14 10.68 4.67
CA PRO A 123 -14.13 10.55 6.13
C PRO A 123 -12.78 10.86 6.79
N VAL A 124 -11.67 10.76 6.05
CA VAL A 124 -10.31 10.99 6.58
C VAL A 124 -9.72 12.35 6.21
N ARG A 125 -10.42 13.13 5.41
CA ARG A 125 -9.95 14.47 5.02
C ARG A 125 -9.88 15.39 6.25
N GLY A 126 -8.78 16.13 6.34
CA GLY A 126 -8.50 17.02 7.47
C GLY A 126 -7.85 16.32 8.66
N GLN A 127 -7.75 14.99 8.67
CA GLN A 127 -7.12 14.25 9.77
C GLN A 127 -5.58 14.26 9.70
N ASN A 128 -5.00 14.30 8.49
CA ASN A 128 -3.55 14.33 8.32
C ASN A 128 -3.16 15.23 7.14
N ARG A 129 -2.24 16.17 7.35
CA ARG A 129 -1.82 17.17 6.36
C ARG A 129 -1.07 16.55 5.16
N LEU A 130 -0.28 15.51 5.39
CA LEU A 130 0.44 14.81 4.31
C LEU A 130 -0.54 14.07 3.41
N PHE A 131 -1.53 13.39 4.00
CA PHE A 131 -2.61 12.76 3.26
C PHE A 131 -3.37 13.77 2.38
N ASP A 132 -3.82 14.88 2.96
CA ASP A 132 -4.57 15.90 2.22
C ASP A 132 -3.74 16.53 1.10
N HIS A 133 -2.45 16.71 1.31
CA HIS A 133 -1.54 17.22 0.29
C HIS A 133 -1.36 16.23 -0.85
N ALA A 134 -1.04 14.98 -0.52
CA ALA A 134 -0.85 13.91 -1.51
C ALA A 134 -2.13 13.64 -2.32
N TRP A 135 -3.29 13.65 -1.66
CA TRP A 135 -4.58 13.50 -2.32
C TRP A 135 -4.85 14.62 -3.33
N ARG A 136 -4.63 15.89 -2.96
CA ARG A 136 -4.79 17.02 -3.90
C ARG A 136 -3.88 16.91 -5.11
N GLN A 137 -2.61 16.53 -4.90
CA GLN A 137 -1.66 16.33 -6.00
C GLN A 137 -2.08 15.17 -6.90
N TRP A 138 -2.50 14.05 -6.31
CA TRP A 138 -2.98 12.90 -7.08
C TRP A 138 -4.21 13.27 -7.91
N GLN A 139 -5.22 13.93 -7.33
CA GLN A 139 -6.42 14.38 -8.05
C GLN A 139 -6.08 15.27 -9.24
N GLN A 140 -5.15 16.21 -9.08
CA GLN A 140 -4.73 17.09 -10.17
C GLN A 140 -4.15 16.30 -11.33
N ARG A 141 -3.29 15.32 -11.04
CA ARG A 141 -2.66 14.45 -12.06
C ARG A 141 -3.69 13.49 -12.70
N ALA A 142 -4.60 12.95 -11.91
CA ALA A 142 -5.60 11.99 -12.37
C ALA A 142 -6.68 12.60 -13.28
N ARG A 143 -6.82 13.92 -13.35
CA ARG A 143 -7.75 14.59 -14.28
C ARG A 143 -7.32 14.47 -15.74
N GLN A 144 -6.02 14.41 -15.99
CA GLN A 144 -5.45 14.28 -17.34
C GLN A 144 -4.26 13.28 -17.27
N PRO A 145 -4.55 12.00 -17.03
CA PRO A 145 -3.50 11.03 -16.85
C PRO A 145 -2.83 10.71 -18.19
N SER A 146 -1.49 10.79 -18.24
CA SER A 146 -0.70 10.25 -19.35
C SER A 146 -0.24 8.83 -19.04
N GLU A 147 0.03 8.04 -20.07
CA GLU A 147 0.51 6.66 -19.91
C GLU A 147 1.85 6.61 -19.16
N GLU A 148 2.73 7.58 -19.37
CA GLU A 148 4.03 7.71 -18.70
C GLU A 148 3.89 7.86 -17.18
N MET A 149 2.79 8.46 -16.71
CA MET A 149 2.48 8.63 -15.29
C MET A 149 1.84 7.38 -14.66
N GLY A 150 1.55 6.35 -15.45
CA GLY A 150 0.76 5.20 -15.01
C GLY A 150 1.27 4.55 -13.73
N ARG A 151 2.59 4.26 -13.65
CA ARG A 151 3.19 3.67 -12.44
C ARG A 151 3.12 4.59 -11.23
N LEU A 152 3.38 5.89 -11.42
CA LEU A 152 3.31 6.89 -10.35
C LEU A 152 1.89 7.01 -9.80
N LEU A 153 0.91 7.20 -10.68
CA LEU A 153 -0.49 7.34 -10.29
C LEU A 153 -1.03 6.11 -9.60
N THR A 154 -0.67 4.91 -10.10
CA THR A 154 -1.09 3.64 -9.52
C THR A 154 -0.52 3.45 -8.11
N GLN A 155 0.79 3.69 -7.93
CA GLN A 155 1.41 3.56 -6.61
C GLN A 155 0.84 4.57 -5.61
N GLN A 156 0.73 5.83 -6.01
CA GLN A 156 0.17 6.88 -5.15
C GLN A 156 -1.29 6.60 -4.77
N LEU A 157 -2.10 6.09 -5.70
CA LEU A 157 -3.48 5.69 -5.40
C LEU A 157 -3.52 4.59 -4.34
N PHE A 158 -2.68 3.56 -4.50
CA PHE A 158 -2.57 2.47 -3.55
C PHE A 158 -2.16 2.98 -2.16
N ASP A 159 -1.10 3.80 -2.08
CA ASP A 159 -0.59 4.33 -0.81
C ASP A 159 -1.62 5.24 -0.11
N LEU A 160 -2.37 6.04 -0.87
CA LEU A 160 -3.47 6.87 -0.35
C LEU A 160 -4.62 6.03 0.19
N CYS A 161 -5.00 4.95 -0.50
CA CYS A 161 -6.06 4.08 -0.04
C CYS A 161 -5.64 3.27 1.20
N CYS A 162 -4.39 2.83 1.31
CA CYS A 162 -3.85 2.25 2.55
C CYS A 162 -3.90 3.27 3.69
N ALA A 163 -3.42 4.50 3.45
CA ALA A 163 -3.47 5.58 4.43
C ALA A 163 -4.90 5.84 4.92
N ALA A 164 -5.87 5.87 4.02
CA ALA A 164 -7.27 6.08 4.38
C ALA A 164 -7.82 4.97 5.29
N GLN A 165 -7.47 3.71 5.03
CA GLN A 165 -7.88 2.61 5.90
C GLN A 165 -7.24 2.72 7.29
N LEU A 166 -5.95 3.08 7.36
CA LEU A 166 -5.27 3.26 8.64
C LEU A 166 -5.79 4.48 9.41
N LEU A 167 -6.08 5.61 8.74
CA LEU A 167 -6.67 6.79 9.35
C LEU A 167 -8.08 6.53 9.92
N GLN A 168 -8.83 5.59 9.33
CA GLN A 168 -10.16 5.22 9.81
C GLN A 168 -10.14 4.19 10.95
N HIS A 169 -9.19 3.26 10.93
CA HIS A 169 -9.31 2.03 11.72
C HIS A 169 -8.10 1.73 12.63
N ALA A 170 -6.96 2.38 12.42
CA ALA A 170 -5.77 2.21 13.27
C ALA A 170 -5.65 3.32 14.32
N SER A 171 -4.68 3.19 15.23
CA SER A 171 -4.33 4.30 16.13
C SER A 171 -3.73 5.47 15.35
N PRO A 172 -3.90 6.71 15.81
CA PRO A 172 -3.33 7.90 15.14
C PRO A 172 -1.83 7.77 14.87
N GLN A 173 -1.07 7.18 15.80
CA GLN A 173 0.38 7.00 15.68
C GLN A 173 0.74 6.08 14.48
N VAL A 174 -0.01 5.01 14.26
CA VAL A 174 0.19 4.09 13.13
C VAL A 174 -0.16 4.78 11.81
N ALA A 175 -1.29 5.46 11.76
CA ALA A 175 -1.73 6.18 10.57
C ALA A 175 -0.78 7.32 10.19
N ASP A 176 -0.32 8.10 11.17
CA ASP A 176 0.67 9.16 10.96
C ASP A 176 2.01 8.59 10.47
N ALA A 177 2.47 7.48 11.05
CA ALA A 177 3.69 6.80 10.61
C ALA A 177 3.59 6.36 9.15
N TRP A 178 2.46 5.80 8.73
CA TRP A 178 2.23 5.47 7.31
C TRP A 178 2.33 6.71 6.43
N CYS A 179 1.61 7.77 6.77
CA CYS A 179 1.62 9.01 5.97
C CYS A 179 3.04 9.60 5.85
N HIS A 180 3.82 9.58 6.93
CA HIS A 180 5.20 10.05 6.90
C HIS A 180 6.11 9.18 6.05
N LEU A 181 5.98 7.86 6.09
CA LEU A 181 6.87 6.95 5.37
C LEU A 181 6.52 6.79 3.88
N THR A 182 5.25 6.98 3.51
CA THR A 182 4.79 6.70 2.14
C THR A 182 4.37 7.93 1.36
N LEU A 183 3.86 8.97 2.03
CA LEU A 183 3.32 10.16 1.37
C LEU A 183 4.22 11.40 1.50
N ASP A 184 5.21 11.38 2.41
CA ASP A 184 6.21 12.46 2.52
C ASP A 184 7.42 12.16 1.65
N HIS A 185 7.51 12.83 0.50
CA HIS A 185 8.61 12.65 -0.47
C HIS A 185 9.88 13.44 -0.11
N ARG A 186 9.99 14.00 1.11
CA ARG A 186 11.12 14.85 1.53
C ARG A 186 12.34 14.10 2.08
N GLY A 187 12.32 12.78 2.08
CA GLY A 187 13.46 11.96 2.50
C GLY A 187 13.10 10.79 3.41
N GLU A 188 14.12 10.07 3.89
CA GLU A 188 13.93 8.98 4.84
C GLU A 188 13.49 9.51 6.20
N SER A 189 12.27 9.18 6.61
CA SER A 189 11.74 9.48 7.93
C SER A 189 12.06 8.33 8.89
N LEU A 190 12.56 8.66 10.10
CA LEU A 190 12.70 7.68 11.17
C LEU A 190 11.41 7.59 11.98
N LEU A 191 11.05 6.36 12.37
CA LEU A 191 9.98 6.13 13.34
C LEU A 191 10.48 6.45 14.75
N SER A 192 9.64 7.06 15.59
CA SER A 192 10.00 7.22 17.01
C SER A 192 10.09 5.86 17.71
N ALA A 193 10.83 5.79 18.81
CA ALA A 193 10.97 4.54 19.59
C ALA A 193 9.60 4.01 20.05
N GLU A 194 8.69 4.91 20.44
CA GLU A 194 7.32 4.58 20.86
C GLU A 194 6.50 3.96 19.72
N VAL A 195 6.60 4.53 18.50
CA VAL A 195 5.92 3.99 17.31
C VAL A 195 6.50 2.64 16.91
N CYS A 196 7.83 2.46 16.98
CA CYS A 196 8.45 1.16 16.73
C CYS A 196 7.93 0.11 17.72
N GLU A 197 7.86 0.44 19.01
CA GLU A 197 7.35 -0.47 20.04
C GLU A 197 5.88 -0.82 19.80
N LEU A 198 5.04 0.18 19.51
CA LEU A 198 3.63 -0.02 19.19
C LEU A 198 3.45 -0.99 18.01
N LEU A 199 4.15 -0.76 16.90
CA LEU A 199 4.05 -1.60 15.71
C LEU A 199 4.53 -3.03 15.95
N LEU A 200 5.63 -3.21 16.68
CA LEU A 200 6.16 -4.53 17.01
C LEU A 200 5.21 -5.31 17.93
N ASN A 201 4.64 -4.65 18.94
CA ASN A 201 3.66 -5.29 19.82
C ASN A 201 2.41 -5.72 19.06
N ARG A 202 1.94 -4.93 18.10
CA ARG A 202 0.80 -5.29 17.23
C ARG A 202 1.12 -6.47 16.31
N ALA A 203 2.34 -6.53 15.79
CA ALA A 203 2.76 -7.59 14.86
C ALA A 203 2.98 -8.95 15.57
N ILE A 204 3.35 -8.95 16.85
CA ILE A 204 3.71 -10.17 17.61
C ILE A 204 2.57 -10.60 18.54
N GLY A 205 1.78 -9.67 19.02
CA GLY A 205 0.77 -9.90 20.06
C GLY A 205 -0.66 -10.07 19.56
N GLY A 206 -0.86 -10.23 18.22
CA GLY A 206 -2.15 -10.46 17.59
C GLY A 206 -2.56 -11.92 17.59
#